data_9837f248f3aff9ffe186e420ef38bef0
#
_entry.id   9837f248f3aff9ffe186e420ef38bef0
#
_cell.length_a   1.000
_cell.length_b   1.000
_cell.length_c   1.000
_cell.angle_alpha   90.00
_cell.angle_beta   90.00
_cell.angle_gamma   90.00
#
_symmetry.space_group_name_H-M   'P 1'
#
loop_
_entity.id
_entity.type
_entity.pdbx_description
1 polymer ?
#
loop_
_entity_poly.entity_id
_entity_poly.type
_entity_poly.pdbx_seq_one_letter_code
_entity_poly.pdbx_strand_id
1 'polypeptide(L)'
;MLQPGWAGKAPFLGPSINSTITPIFNVLNYEKARNPASLGSTLSFVGEIHTRLKSFKERLVQSQSSAQRQPLYFVKVDIQSCFDTIPQEELIPLIESLFSEEGYQIGKHVEVRPPDEFSSMWPVQESHQSKALRKYVGRAAPVSKPQHLTDAITDGGFSHRRNTVFVDTPAHKEYSGDYLLDLLDEHIRYNLVKVGRKYFRQRNGIPQGSILSSVLCNLFYAQMERESLGFLDPNEAVLLRLVDDFLLITTNSSLAMRFLQIMLKGQPKYGISVNPAKSLVNFSAAVDGVQIPRLECSHLFPYCGSLIDTRTLEIYRDQDRILEGTDSAATTISSSLTVEPARAPGRSLHRKVLSSFKLQMHPMYLDTKHNSLNVVLWNLYANLVTSAMKMYRYMKALPHRAHPTPDVVIRVIQDLIELAHRMMRARRELKSRDTCSPYMCLVQQQQVQYLAAAAFRFVLGRKQTKYAKVLHWLEQVWKAARPQSDGKAARLAQVVRNGNSVFASWRF
;
A
#
# COMPACT_ATOMS: atom_id res chain seq x y z
N MET A 1 -9.89 -22.48 -19.60
CA MET A 1 -10.50 -23.29 -20.67
C MET A 1 -11.65 -24.10 -20.12
N LEU A 2 -12.84 -24.00 -20.73
CA LEU A 2 -13.96 -24.90 -20.49
C LEU A 2 -13.77 -26.07 -21.45
N GLN A 3 -13.35 -27.21 -20.97
CA GLN A 3 -13.45 -28.44 -21.79
C GLN A 3 -14.87 -28.99 -21.65
N PRO A 4 -15.62 -29.20 -22.73
CA PRO A 4 -16.93 -29.82 -22.67
C PRO A 4 -16.76 -31.29 -22.30
N GLY A 5 -17.17 -31.63 -21.09
CA GLY A 5 -17.27 -33.03 -20.66
C GLY A 5 -18.42 -33.75 -21.39
N TRP A 6 -18.20 -34.99 -21.75
CA TRP A 6 -19.15 -35.87 -22.46
C TRP A 6 -20.41 -36.17 -21.67
N ALA A 7 -21.52 -36.08 -22.37
CA ALA A 7 -22.86 -36.58 -22.07
C ALA A 7 -23.29 -36.73 -20.60
N GLY A 8 -24.11 -35.79 -20.14
CA GLY A 8 -24.98 -35.98 -18.95
C GLY A 8 -24.39 -35.61 -17.60
N LYS A 9 -23.14 -35.13 -17.49
CA LYS A 9 -22.55 -34.57 -16.27
C LYS A 9 -22.46 -33.06 -16.39
N ALA A 10 -22.61 -32.34 -15.25
CA ALA A 10 -22.36 -30.89 -15.18
C ALA A 10 -21.02 -30.55 -15.82
N PRO A 11 -20.91 -29.42 -16.56
CA PRO A 11 -19.68 -29.06 -17.26
C PRO A 11 -18.52 -29.01 -16.25
N PHE A 12 -17.47 -29.78 -16.53
CA PHE A 12 -16.26 -29.79 -15.69
C PHE A 12 -15.54 -28.45 -15.89
N LEU A 13 -15.49 -27.65 -14.86
CA LEU A 13 -14.69 -26.45 -14.82
C LEU A 13 -13.24 -26.86 -14.54
N GLY A 14 -12.36 -26.69 -15.48
CA GLY A 14 -10.90 -26.82 -15.29
C GLY A 14 -10.36 -25.83 -14.27
N PRO A 15 -9.07 -25.90 -13.91
CA PRO A 15 -8.42 -24.93 -13.03
C PRO A 15 -8.57 -23.51 -13.59
N SER A 16 -8.62 -22.51 -12.70
CA SER A 16 -8.69 -21.12 -13.14
C SER A 16 -7.44 -20.74 -13.94
N ILE A 17 -7.56 -19.80 -14.88
CA ILE A 17 -6.42 -19.28 -15.66
C ILE A 17 -5.27 -18.87 -14.73
N ASN A 18 -5.55 -18.14 -13.65
CA ASN A 18 -4.54 -17.75 -12.68
C ASN A 18 -3.83 -18.94 -12.02
N SER A 19 -4.52 -20.06 -11.81
CA SER A 19 -3.88 -21.29 -11.30
C SER A 19 -2.97 -21.92 -12.33
N THR A 20 -3.35 -21.90 -13.62
CA THR A 20 -2.56 -22.45 -14.73
C THR A 20 -1.26 -21.67 -14.94
N ILE A 21 -1.30 -20.34 -14.88
CA ILE A 21 -0.14 -19.46 -15.08
C ILE A 21 0.68 -19.17 -13.80
N THR A 22 0.28 -19.74 -12.65
CA THR A 22 1.03 -19.60 -11.39
C THR A 22 2.50 -20.02 -11.48
N PRO A 23 2.89 -21.08 -12.25
CA PRO A 23 4.29 -21.43 -12.46
C PRO A 23 5.11 -20.27 -13.02
N ILE A 24 4.62 -19.59 -14.06
CA ILE A 24 5.27 -18.42 -14.68
C ILE A 24 5.43 -17.30 -13.65
N PHE A 25 4.37 -17.02 -12.88
CA PHE A 25 4.43 -16.01 -11.83
C PHE A 25 5.53 -16.28 -10.79
N ASN A 26 5.71 -17.55 -10.39
CA ASN A 26 6.76 -17.94 -9.45
C ASN A 26 8.16 -17.76 -10.05
N VAL A 27 8.35 -18.14 -11.34
CA VAL A 27 9.62 -17.94 -12.05
C VAL A 27 9.94 -16.47 -12.21
N LEU A 28 9.01 -15.64 -12.64
CA LEU A 28 9.24 -14.18 -12.75
C LEU A 28 9.56 -13.54 -11.40
N ASN A 29 8.98 -14.02 -10.30
CA ASN A 29 9.35 -13.55 -8.98
C ASN A 29 10.76 -14.03 -8.55
N TYR A 30 11.19 -15.21 -8.97
CA TYR A 30 12.56 -15.68 -8.78
C TYR A 30 13.56 -14.81 -9.56
N GLU A 31 13.35 -14.59 -10.84
CA GLU A 31 14.23 -13.78 -11.71
C GLU A 31 14.31 -12.32 -11.21
N LYS A 32 13.19 -11.76 -10.81
CA LYS A 32 13.11 -10.44 -10.20
C LYS A 32 13.89 -10.34 -8.89
N ALA A 33 13.86 -11.38 -8.05
CA ALA A 33 14.61 -11.42 -6.80
C ALA A 33 16.12 -11.58 -7.03
N ARG A 34 16.51 -12.30 -8.09
CA ARG A 34 17.90 -12.48 -8.52
C ARG A 34 18.48 -11.20 -9.12
N ASN A 35 17.68 -10.47 -9.90
CA ASN A 35 18.07 -9.20 -10.50
C ASN A 35 17.09 -8.06 -10.12
N PRO A 36 17.22 -7.45 -8.94
CA PRO A 36 16.36 -6.33 -8.52
C PRO A 36 16.42 -5.11 -9.44
N ALA A 37 17.54 -4.92 -10.16
CA ALA A 37 17.70 -3.82 -11.12
C ALA A 37 16.73 -3.93 -12.31
N SER A 38 16.20 -5.13 -12.60
CA SER A 38 15.18 -5.33 -13.64
C SER A 38 13.85 -4.62 -13.38
N LEU A 39 13.63 -4.15 -12.16
CA LEU A 39 12.41 -3.44 -11.76
C LEU A 39 12.49 -1.91 -11.90
N GLY A 40 13.69 -1.35 -12.10
CA GLY A 40 13.87 0.10 -12.20
C GLY A 40 13.32 0.86 -11.00
N SER A 41 12.51 1.89 -11.27
CA SER A 41 11.88 2.73 -10.25
C SER A 41 10.61 2.14 -9.62
N THR A 42 10.25 0.91 -9.97
CA THR A 42 9.01 0.25 -9.52
C THR A 42 8.91 0.22 -7.99
N LEU A 43 7.73 0.57 -7.51
CA LEU A 43 7.31 0.36 -6.13
C LEU A 43 6.45 -0.92 -6.07
N SER A 44 6.81 -1.87 -5.22
CA SER A 44 6.01 -3.09 -5.02
C SER A 44 4.72 -2.80 -4.25
N PHE A 45 4.74 -1.77 -3.41
CA PHE A 45 3.58 -1.26 -2.66
C PHE A 45 3.82 0.19 -2.23
N VAL A 46 2.76 0.92 -1.92
CA VAL A 46 2.80 2.36 -1.58
C VAL A 46 3.78 2.69 -0.44
N GLY A 47 3.98 1.77 0.49
CA GLY A 47 4.89 2.00 1.62
C GLY A 47 6.37 2.14 1.25
N GLU A 48 6.80 1.67 0.08
CA GLU A 48 8.18 1.84 -0.40
C GLU A 48 8.51 3.29 -0.77
N ILE A 49 7.48 4.14 -1.01
CA ILE A 49 7.66 5.59 -1.16
C ILE A 49 8.53 6.14 -0.03
N HIS A 50 8.24 5.74 1.21
CA HIS A 50 8.98 6.19 2.39
C HIS A 50 10.47 5.82 2.31
N THR A 51 10.81 4.58 1.99
CA THR A 51 12.20 4.12 1.90
C THR A 51 12.96 4.88 0.82
N ARG A 52 12.35 5.04 -0.37
CA ARG A 52 12.95 5.77 -1.48
C ARG A 52 13.15 7.27 -1.16
N LEU A 53 12.14 7.93 -0.61
CA LEU A 53 12.24 9.34 -0.23
C LEU A 53 13.21 9.56 0.92
N LYS A 54 13.26 8.65 1.88
CA LYS A 54 14.20 8.73 3.01
C LYS A 54 15.65 8.63 2.53
N SER A 55 15.97 7.65 1.69
CA SER A 55 17.28 7.53 1.04
C SER A 55 17.65 8.78 0.24
N PHE A 56 16.71 9.30 -0.55
CA PHE A 56 16.95 10.51 -1.34
C PHE A 56 17.20 11.72 -0.44
N LYS A 57 16.39 11.92 0.60
CA LYS A 57 16.58 12.99 1.59
C LYS A 57 17.93 12.90 2.30
N GLU A 58 18.37 11.70 2.68
CA GLU A 58 19.68 11.47 3.30
C GLU A 58 20.84 11.82 2.36
N ARG A 59 20.76 11.44 1.07
CA ARG A 59 21.76 11.83 0.06
C ARG A 59 21.80 13.35 -0.15
N LEU A 60 20.64 14.01 -0.25
CA LEU A 60 20.59 15.47 -0.37
C LEU A 60 21.23 16.18 0.81
N VAL A 61 21.07 15.67 2.04
CA VAL A 61 21.72 16.26 3.22
C VAL A 61 23.23 16.06 3.20
N GLN A 62 23.70 14.91 2.70
CA GLN A 62 25.13 14.60 2.60
C GLN A 62 25.84 15.41 1.51
N SER A 63 25.16 15.71 0.39
CA SER A 63 25.72 16.44 -0.75
C SER A 63 25.76 17.96 -0.54
N GLN A 64 24.94 18.50 0.39
CA GLN A 64 24.83 19.93 0.63
C GLN A 64 25.72 20.36 1.78
N SER A 65 26.81 21.06 1.46
CA SER A 65 27.74 21.68 2.44
C SER A 65 27.29 23.05 2.98
N SER A 66 26.09 23.56 2.63
CA SER A 66 25.68 24.91 3.03
C SER A 66 24.17 25.04 3.27
N ALA A 67 23.82 26.05 4.06
CA ALA A 67 22.48 26.32 4.66
C ALA A 67 21.31 26.62 3.70
N GLN A 68 21.48 26.59 2.40
CA GLN A 68 20.44 26.86 1.42
C GLN A 68 19.86 25.55 0.87
N ARG A 69 18.62 25.23 1.30
CA ARG A 69 17.85 24.14 0.69
C ARG A 69 17.52 24.49 -0.76
N GLN A 70 17.99 23.67 -1.69
CA GLN A 70 17.63 23.80 -3.09
C GLN A 70 16.14 23.53 -3.28
N PRO A 71 15.48 24.24 -4.22
CA PRO A 71 14.09 23.94 -4.57
C PRO A 71 13.97 22.52 -5.14
N LEU A 72 12.89 21.84 -4.83
CA LEU A 72 12.57 20.51 -5.36
C LEU A 72 11.48 20.64 -6.42
N TYR A 73 11.72 20.04 -7.57
CA TYR A 73 10.79 20.00 -8.70
C TYR A 73 10.09 18.65 -8.75
N PHE A 74 8.77 18.67 -8.71
CA PHE A 74 7.92 17.49 -8.73
C PHE A 74 7.18 17.41 -10.06
N VAL A 75 7.23 16.25 -10.70
CA VAL A 75 6.49 15.94 -11.93
C VAL A 75 5.77 14.61 -11.77
N LYS A 76 4.45 14.66 -11.76
CA LYS A 76 3.60 13.48 -11.76
C LYS A 76 2.99 13.31 -13.14
N VAL A 77 3.06 12.09 -13.69
CA VAL A 77 2.40 11.70 -14.94
C VAL A 77 1.74 10.34 -14.79
N ASP A 78 0.61 10.14 -15.47
CA ASP A 78 -0.19 8.93 -15.49
C ASP A 78 -0.26 8.37 -16.90
N ILE A 79 0.08 7.10 -17.10
CA ILE A 79 -0.01 6.43 -18.39
C ILE A 79 -1.46 6.01 -18.64
N GLN A 80 -2.01 6.43 -19.78
CA GLN A 80 -3.38 6.08 -20.15
C GLN A 80 -3.49 4.59 -20.48
N SER A 81 -4.44 3.90 -19.83
CA SER A 81 -4.82 2.52 -20.16
C SER A 81 -3.63 1.55 -20.28
N CYS A 82 -2.63 1.66 -19.40
CA CYS A 82 -1.35 0.99 -19.52
C CYS A 82 -1.46 -0.51 -19.84
N PHE A 83 -2.40 -1.24 -19.23
CA PHE A 83 -2.60 -2.67 -19.52
C PHE A 83 -3.15 -2.95 -20.93
N ASP A 84 -3.86 -2.00 -21.52
CA ASP A 84 -4.51 -2.16 -22.82
C ASP A 84 -3.60 -1.71 -23.99
N THR A 85 -2.54 -0.94 -23.68
CA THR A 85 -1.66 -0.33 -24.69
C THR A 85 -0.29 -0.98 -24.83
N ILE A 86 0.13 -1.83 -23.90
CA ILE A 86 1.42 -2.55 -23.98
C ILE A 86 1.49 -3.38 -25.26
N PRO A 87 2.47 -3.14 -26.18
CA PRO A 87 2.62 -3.95 -27.37
C PRO A 87 3.08 -5.37 -27.03
N GLN A 88 2.29 -6.37 -27.44
CA GLN A 88 2.57 -7.78 -27.15
C GLN A 88 3.88 -8.25 -27.81
N GLU A 89 4.19 -7.72 -29.00
CA GLU A 89 5.37 -8.08 -29.79
C GLU A 89 6.67 -7.59 -29.14
N GLU A 90 6.64 -6.48 -28.39
CA GLU A 90 7.80 -5.96 -27.66
C GLU A 90 7.93 -6.61 -26.27
N LEU A 91 6.80 -6.97 -25.66
CA LEU A 91 6.76 -7.53 -24.30
C LEU A 91 7.33 -8.95 -24.27
N ILE A 92 6.91 -9.84 -25.19
CA ILE A 92 7.26 -11.26 -25.13
C ILE A 92 8.77 -11.49 -25.23
N PRO A 93 9.50 -10.90 -26.23
CA PRO A 93 10.96 -11.05 -26.30
C PRO A 93 11.69 -10.49 -25.06
N LEU A 94 11.16 -9.41 -24.48
CA LEU A 94 11.72 -8.87 -23.24
C LEU A 94 11.61 -9.88 -22.10
N ILE A 95 10.44 -10.50 -21.91
CA ILE A 95 10.26 -11.48 -20.83
C ILE A 95 11.10 -12.74 -21.09
N GLU A 96 11.20 -13.20 -22.33
CA GLU A 96 12.07 -14.30 -22.73
C GLU A 96 13.53 -14.04 -22.34
N SER A 97 14.03 -12.83 -22.57
CA SER A 97 15.40 -12.43 -22.19
C SER A 97 15.66 -12.42 -20.67
N LEU A 98 14.63 -12.43 -19.85
CA LEU A 98 14.74 -12.47 -18.39
C LEU A 98 14.83 -13.90 -17.82
N PHE A 99 14.45 -14.90 -18.60
CA PHE A 99 14.60 -16.29 -18.19
C PHE A 99 16.08 -16.69 -18.26
N SER A 100 16.66 -16.92 -17.10
CA SER A 100 18.10 -17.16 -16.96
C SER A 100 18.49 -18.64 -16.98
N GLU A 101 17.52 -19.53 -16.89
CA GLU A 101 17.73 -20.97 -16.75
C GLU A 101 16.87 -21.75 -17.77
N GLU A 102 17.37 -22.89 -18.24
CA GLU A 102 16.66 -23.77 -19.16
C GLU A 102 15.46 -24.47 -18.49
N GLY A 103 15.50 -24.68 -17.18
CA GLY A 103 14.44 -25.33 -16.44
C GLY A 103 14.30 -24.84 -15.00
N TYR A 104 13.08 -24.86 -14.52
CA TYR A 104 12.73 -24.40 -13.18
C TYR A 104 11.96 -25.45 -12.42
N GLN A 105 12.36 -25.65 -11.17
CA GLN A 105 11.64 -26.47 -10.20
C GLN A 105 10.73 -25.56 -9.36
N ILE A 106 9.43 -25.89 -9.27
CA ILE A 106 8.45 -25.14 -8.49
C ILE A 106 7.99 -25.97 -7.30
N GLY A 107 8.35 -25.50 -6.12
CA GLY A 107 7.88 -26.02 -4.83
C GLY A 107 6.80 -25.13 -4.22
N LYS A 108 6.05 -25.67 -3.27
CA LYS A 108 5.04 -24.94 -2.48
C LYS A 108 5.26 -25.17 -1.00
N HIS A 109 5.00 -24.15 -0.20
CA HIS A 109 4.90 -24.31 1.25
C HIS A 109 3.65 -23.62 1.78
N VAL A 110 3.23 -24.00 2.97
CA VAL A 110 2.10 -23.39 3.67
C VAL A 110 2.61 -22.61 4.86
N GLU A 111 2.27 -21.33 4.92
CA GLU A 111 2.45 -20.49 6.09
C GLU A 111 1.21 -20.60 6.97
N VAL A 112 1.36 -21.16 8.14
CA VAL A 112 0.30 -21.30 9.13
C VAL A 112 0.50 -20.26 10.22
N ARG A 113 -0.47 -19.41 10.42
CA ARG A 113 -0.46 -18.35 11.45
C ARG A 113 -1.58 -18.57 12.44
N PRO A 114 -1.42 -18.09 13.69
CA PRO A 114 -2.53 -18.06 14.62
C PRO A 114 -3.72 -17.33 14.02
N PRO A 115 -4.93 -17.74 14.39
CA PRO A 115 -6.11 -16.98 14.02
C PRO A 115 -6.04 -15.64 14.71
N ASP A 116 -6.31 -14.60 14.01
CA ASP A 116 -6.45 -13.19 14.43
C ASP A 116 -5.71 -12.79 15.74
N GLU A 117 -4.70 -11.91 15.62
CA GLU A 117 -3.95 -11.35 16.76
C GLU A 117 -4.85 -10.70 17.82
N PHE A 118 -6.07 -10.31 17.45
CA PHE A 118 -7.03 -9.66 18.34
C PHE A 118 -7.92 -10.63 19.09
N SER A 119 -7.91 -11.92 18.74
CA SER A 119 -8.72 -12.91 19.46
C SER A 119 -8.23 -13.16 20.88
N SER A 120 -6.93 -12.98 21.14
CA SER A 120 -6.33 -13.08 22.46
C SER A 120 -6.60 -11.90 23.38
N MET A 121 -6.98 -10.74 22.80
CA MET A 121 -7.33 -9.52 23.56
C MET A 121 -8.78 -9.51 24.04
N TRP A 122 -9.60 -10.46 23.59
CA TRP A 122 -11.01 -10.59 23.98
C TRP A 122 -11.19 -11.81 24.89
N PRO A 123 -11.87 -11.70 26.04
CA PRO A 123 -12.12 -12.84 26.90
C PRO A 123 -12.89 -13.91 26.14
N VAL A 124 -12.29 -15.07 25.98
CA VAL A 124 -12.88 -16.20 25.25
C VAL A 124 -13.83 -16.94 26.19
N GLN A 125 -15.11 -17.00 25.83
CA GLN A 125 -15.95 -18.14 26.22
C GLN A 125 -15.56 -19.31 25.31
N GLU A 126 -15.25 -20.46 25.88
CA GLU A 126 -14.51 -21.61 25.35
C GLU A 126 -15.05 -22.35 24.11
N SER A 127 -16.06 -21.83 23.41
CA SER A 127 -16.81 -22.65 22.45
C SER A 127 -16.45 -22.52 20.97
N HIS A 128 -15.56 -21.62 20.55
CA HIS A 128 -15.19 -21.50 19.12
C HIS A 128 -13.69 -21.37 18.92
N GLN A 129 -13.03 -22.49 18.64
CA GLN A 129 -11.67 -22.52 18.11
C GLN A 129 -11.65 -21.76 16.78
N SER A 130 -11.02 -20.61 16.77
CA SER A 130 -10.78 -19.88 15.53
C SER A 130 -9.75 -20.64 14.70
N LYS A 131 -10.08 -20.89 13.42
CA LYS A 131 -9.19 -21.67 12.52
C LYS A 131 -7.92 -20.88 12.22
N ALA A 132 -6.79 -21.57 12.26
CA ALA A 132 -5.50 -21.01 11.85
C ALA A 132 -5.56 -20.48 10.40
N LEU A 133 -4.96 -19.33 10.17
CA LEU A 133 -4.84 -18.75 8.84
C LEU A 133 -3.76 -19.50 8.05
N ARG A 134 -4.13 -20.03 6.89
CA ARG A 134 -3.22 -20.76 6.00
C ARG A 134 -3.01 -19.93 4.74
N LYS A 135 -1.74 -19.71 4.37
CA LYS A 135 -1.35 -19.07 3.12
C LYS A 135 -0.43 -20.01 2.35
N TYR A 136 -0.83 -20.36 1.14
CA TYR A 136 -0.01 -21.17 0.24
C TYR A 136 0.91 -20.24 -0.55
N VAL A 137 2.20 -20.55 -0.57
CA VAL A 137 3.24 -19.76 -1.23
C VAL A 137 4.01 -20.68 -2.17
N GLY A 138 4.06 -20.31 -3.45
CA GLY A 138 4.90 -20.97 -4.44
C GLY A 138 6.31 -20.39 -4.44
N ARG A 139 7.30 -21.22 -4.72
CA ARG A 139 8.71 -20.86 -4.89
C ARG A 139 9.22 -21.48 -6.17
N ALA A 140 10.06 -20.75 -6.90
CA ALA A 140 10.80 -21.28 -8.04
C ALA A 140 12.29 -21.28 -7.72
N ALA A 141 13.01 -22.29 -8.24
CA ALA A 141 14.46 -22.39 -8.22
C ALA A 141 14.92 -23.06 -9.52
N PRO A 142 16.17 -22.89 -9.96
CA PRO A 142 16.72 -23.63 -11.08
C PRO A 142 16.68 -25.14 -10.82
N VAL A 143 16.43 -25.93 -11.86
CA VAL A 143 16.55 -27.40 -11.75
C VAL A 143 17.99 -27.79 -11.42
N SER A 144 18.98 -27.05 -11.94
CA SER A 144 20.40 -27.23 -11.68
C SER A 144 20.79 -27.00 -10.20
N LYS A 145 20.00 -26.19 -9.47
CA LYS A 145 20.25 -25.83 -8.06
C LYS A 145 18.92 -25.77 -7.29
N PRO A 146 18.33 -26.94 -6.98
CA PRO A 146 17.08 -27.00 -6.22
C PRO A 146 17.24 -26.32 -4.86
N GLN A 147 16.27 -25.52 -4.48
CA GLN A 147 16.27 -24.86 -3.17
C GLN A 147 15.21 -25.45 -2.26
N HIS A 148 15.63 -26.07 -1.17
CA HIS A 148 14.73 -26.56 -0.13
C HIS A 148 14.17 -25.41 0.72
N LEU A 149 13.03 -25.65 1.37
CA LEU A 149 12.44 -24.65 2.27
C LEU A 149 13.38 -24.32 3.44
N THR A 150 14.10 -25.30 3.92
CA THR A 150 15.11 -25.15 4.99
C THR A 150 16.17 -24.14 4.63
N ASP A 151 16.68 -24.18 3.39
CA ASP A 151 17.72 -23.27 2.90
C ASP A 151 17.20 -21.83 2.87
N ALA A 152 15.98 -21.64 2.34
CA ALA A 152 15.32 -20.34 2.30
C ALA A 152 15.04 -19.75 3.71
N ILE A 153 14.82 -20.61 4.71
CA ILE A 153 14.65 -20.21 6.12
C ILE A 153 16.01 -19.82 6.70
N THR A 154 17.04 -20.61 6.47
CA THR A 154 18.41 -20.40 6.99
C THR A 154 19.04 -19.14 6.42
N ASP A 155 18.83 -18.86 5.13
CA ASP A 155 19.27 -17.64 4.44
C ASP A 155 18.53 -16.37 4.92
N GLY A 156 17.64 -16.53 5.92
CA GLY A 156 16.90 -15.43 6.54
C GLY A 156 15.79 -14.82 5.67
N GLY A 157 15.39 -15.50 4.60
CA GLY A 157 14.29 -15.06 3.72
C GLY A 157 12.97 -14.82 4.44
N PHE A 158 12.76 -15.49 5.56
CA PHE A 158 11.54 -15.43 6.38
C PHE A 158 11.75 -14.81 7.77
N SER A 159 12.90 -14.22 8.06
CA SER A 159 13.26 -13.67 9.39
C SER A 159 12.29 -12.61 9.93
N HIS A 160 11.56 -11.94 9.03
CA HIS A 160 10.55 -10.94 9.37
C HIS A 160 9.18 -11.53 9.75
N ARG A 161 8.98 -12.84 9.61
CA ARG A 161 7.71 -13.52 9.86
C ARG A 161 7.68 -14.13 11.26
N ARG A 162 7.11 -13.37 12.20
CA ARG A 162 6.90 -13.83 13.58
C ARG A 162 5.65 -14.69 13.69
N ASN A 163 5.64 -15.64 14.63
CA ASN A 163 4.49 -16.52 14.93
C ASN A 163 3.94 -17.25 13.70
N THR A 164 4.81 -17.73 12.83
CA THR A 164 4.44 -18.45 11.61
C THR A 164 5.11 -19.82 11.61
N VAL A 165 4.31 -20.87 11.44
CA VAL A 165 4.80 -22.22 11.18
C VAL A 165 4.85 -22.42 9.67
N PHE A 166 5.98 -22.89 9.16
CA PHE A 166 6.16 -23.23 7.76
C PHE A 166 6.04 -24.73 7.59
N VAL A 167 5.17 -25.15 6.67
CA VAL A 167 4.97 -26.56 6.33
C VAL A 167 5.34 -26.73 4.86
N ASP A 168 6.40 -27.48 4.57
CA ASP A 168 6.79 -27.78 3.21
C ASP A 168 5.83 -28.78 2.57
N THR A 169 5.65 -28.65 1.26
CA THR A 169 4.86 -29.59 0.47
C THR A 169 5.86 -30.40 -0.36
N PRO A 170 5.91 -31.73 -0.20
CA PRO A 170 6.91 -32.58 -0.87
C PRO A 170 6.75 -32.64 -2.41
N ALA A 171 5.63 -32.14 -2.94
CA ALA A 171 5.39 -32.13 -4.37
C ALA A 171 6.13 -30.98 -5.05
N HIS A 172 7.24 -31.29 -5.69
CA HIS A 172 7.93 -30.39 -6.62
C HIS A 172 7.54 -30.73 -8.05
N LYS A 173 7.38 -29.69 -8.89
CA LYS A 173 7.12 -29.86 -10.32
C LYS A 173 8.21 -29.14 -11.10
N GLU A 174 8.74 -29.81 -12.10
CA GLU A 174 9.71 -29.25 -13.01
C GLU A 174 9.02 -28.80 -14.30
N TYR A 175 9.49 -27.68 -14.82
CA TYR A 175 9.01 -27.07 -16.05
C TYR A 175 10.23 -26.60 -16.85
N SER A 176 10.24 -26.86 -18.16
CA SER A 176 11.20 -26.23 -19.05
C SER A 176 10.87 -24.75 -19.23
N GLY A 177 11.90 -23.94 -19.49
CA GLY A 177 11.73 -22.52 -19.80
C GLY A 177 10.83 -22.33 -21.02
N ASP A 178 11.08 -23.10 -22.10
CA ASP A 178 10.29 -23.03 -23.34
C ASP A 178 8.81 -23.28 -23.10
N TYR A 179 8.46 -24.32 -22.33
CA TYR A 179 7.05 -24.60 -21.99
C TYR A 179 6.39 -23.43 -21.26
N LEU A 180 7.12 -22.79 -20.34
CA LEU A 180 6.59 -21.64 -19.59
C LEU A 180 6.44 -20.41 -20.48
N LEU A 181 7.34 -20.23 -21.46
CA LEU A 181 7.26 -19.13 -22.44
C LEU A 181 6.11 -19.38 -23.44
N ASP A 182 5.92 -20.60 -23.92
CA ASP A 182 4.78 -20.96 -24.76
C ASP A 182 3.45 -20.70 -24.04
N LEU A 183 3.36 -21.10 -22.76
CA LEU A 183 2.18 -20.86 -21.93
C LEU A 183 1.95 -19.35 -21.69
N LEU A 184 3.01 -18.56 -21.57
CA LEU A 184 2.93 -17.11 -21.47
C LEU A 184 2.42 -16.49 -22.77
N ASP A 185 2.98 -16.93 -23.92
CA ASP A 185 2.57 -16.45 -25.25
C ASP A 185 1.09 -16.76 -25.50
N GLU A 186 0.67 -18.01 -25.21
CA GLU A 186 -0.74 -18.39 -25.28
C GLU A 186 -1.63 -17.49 -24.41
N HIS A 187 -1.21 -17.24 -23.16
CA HIS A 187 -1.96 -16.39 -22.23
C HIS A 187 -2.11 -14.94 -22.69
N ILE A 188 -1.07 -14.37 -23.32
CA ILE A 188 -1.08 -12.98 -23.78
C ILE A 188 -1.76 -12.85 -25.11
N ARG A 189 -1.32 -13.61 -26.14
CA ARG A 189 -1.78 -13.46 -27.53
C ARG A 189 -3.18 -14.04 -27.78
N TYR A 190 -3.57 -15.07 -27.01
CA TYR A 190 -4.84 -15.78 -27.21
C TYR A 190 -5.84 -15.55 -26.07
N ASN A 191 -5.68 -14.45 -25.33
CA ASN A 191 -6.62 -14.08 -24.28
C ASN A 191 -8.02 -13.80 -24.84
N LEU A 192 -9.00 -14.56 -24.34
CA LEU A 192 -10.40 -14.43 -24.73
C LEU A 192 -11.16 -13.58 -23.72
N VAL A 193 -11.78 -12.51 -24.20
CA VAL A 193 -12.63 -11.61 -23.43
C VAL A 193 -14.08 -11.78 -23.82
N LYS A 194 -14.96 -12.03 -22.86
CA LYS A 194 -16.40 -12.12 -23.08
C LYS A 194 -17.04 -10.76 -22.84
N VAL A 195 -17.68 -10.21 -23.86
CA VAL A 195 -18.49 -9.00 -23.76
C VAL A 195 -19.93 -9.32 -24.13
N GLY A 196 -20.81 -9.31 -23.16
CA GLY A 196 -22.20 -9.77 -23.30
C GLY A 196 -22.25 -11.28 -23.68
N ARG A 197 -22.74 -11.59 -24.89
CA ARG A 197 -22.84 -12.96 -25.40
C ARG A 197 -21.73 -13.33 -26.40
N LYS A 198 -20.85 -12.40 -26.77
CA LYS A 198 -19.79 -12.58 -27.76
C LYS A 198 -18.43 -12.75 -27.09
N TYR A 199 -17.53 -13.48 -27.75
CA TYR A 199 -16.16 -13.66 -27.34
C TYR A 199 -15.25 -12.90 -28.33
N PHE A 200 -14.26 -12.20 -27.78
CA PHE A 200 -13.27 -11.44 -28.51
C PHE A 200 -11.89 -11.87 -28.09
N ARG A 201 -10.94 -11.88 -29.01
CA ARG A 201 -9.51 -12.06 -28.71
C ARG A 201 -8.88 -10.69 -28.49
N GLN A 202 -8.18 -10.51 -27.37
CA GLN A 202 -7.39 -9.32 -27.11
C GLN A 202 -6.17 -9.33 -28.06
N ARG A 203 -6.01 -8.29 -28.86
CA ARG A 203 -4.88 -8.16 -29.81
C ARG A 203 -3.76 -7.28 -29.26
N ASN A 204 -4.08 -6.29 -28.45
CA ASN A 204 -3.12 -5.38 -27.83
C ASN A 204 -3.27 -5.44 -26.31
N GLY A 205 -2.20 -5.07 -25.63
CA GLY A 205 -2.21 -5.07 -24.17
C GLY A 205 -2.10 -6.46 -23.54
N ILE A 206 -2.27 -6.48 -22.25
CA ILE A 206 -2.17 -7.67 -21.40
C ILE A 206 -3.46 -7.89 -20.62
N PRO A 207 -3.80 -9.14 -20.25
CA PRO A 207 -5.07 -9.47 -19.61
C PRO A 207 -5.24 -8.78 -18.25
N GLN A 208 -6.27 -7.94 -18.08
CA GLN A 208 -6.61 -7.37 -16.78
C GLN A 208 -7.15 -8.44 -15.82
N GLY A 209 -6.70 -8.42 -14.56
CA GLY A 209 -7.08 -9.43 -13.55
C GLY A 209 -6.22 -10.70 -13.55
N SER A 210 -5.25 -10.82 -14.45
CA SER A 210 -4.23 -11.86 -14.38
C SER A 210 -3.21 -11.56 -13.28
N ILE A 211 -2.72 -12.62 -12.61
CA ILE A 211 -1.64 -12.50 -11.61
C ILE A 211 -0.32 -12.03 -12.23
N LEU A 212 -0.15 -12.17 -13.54
CA LEU A 212 1.06 -11.76 -14.27
C LEU A 212 1.06 -10.28 -14.62
N SER A 213 -0.09 -9.66 -14.84
CA SER A 213 -0.20 -8.34 -15.48
C SER A 213 0.62 -7.26 -14.80
N SER A 214 0.55 -7.16 -13.47
CA SER A 214 1.35 -6.16 -12.75
C SER A 214 2.86 -6.43 -12.83
N VAL A 215 3.28 -7.70 -12.83
CA VAL A 215 4.70 -8.07 -12.95
C VAL A 215 5.21 -7.74 -14.35
N LEU A 216 4.47 -8.14 -15.38
CA LEU A 216 4.80 -7.88 -16.79
C LEU A 216 4.89 -6.37 -17.07
N CYS A 217 3.88 -5.60 -16.65
CA CYS A 217 3.86 -4.14 -16.76
C CYS A 217 5.09 -3.51 -16.09
N ASN A 218 5.43 -3.95 -14.88
CA ASN A 218 6.56 -3.41 -14.14
C ASN A 218 7.91 -3.69 -14.81
N LEU A 219 8.12 -4.90 -15.33
CA LEU A 219 9.33 -5.26 -16.05
C LEU A 219 9.43 -4.51 -17.39
N PHE A 220 8.31 -4.38 -18.09
CA PHE A 220 8.25 -3.70 -19.36
C PHE A 220 8.58 -2.20 -19.25
N TYR A 221 7.96 -1.51 -18.31
CA TYR A 221 8.26 -0.09 -18.09
C TYR A 221 9.62 0.16 -17.42
N ALA A 222 10.18 -0.81 -16.70
CA ALA A 222 11.57 -0.70 -16.25
C ALA A 222 12.56 -0.72 -17.42
N GLN A 223 12.26 -1.44 -18.51
CA GLN A 223 13.06 -1.37 -19.75
C GLN A 223 12.95 0.01 -20.40
N MET A 224 11.75 0.57 -20.48
CA MET A 224 11.55 1.93 -20.96
C MET A 224 12.35 2.95 -20.15
N GLU A 225 12.34 2.83 -18.82
CA GLU A 225 13.12 3.69 -17.95
C GLU A 225 14.62 3.64 -18.28
N ARG A 226 15.17 2.45 -18.49
CA ARG A 226 16.59 2.27 -18.88
C ARG A 226 16.92 2.92 -20.21
N GLU A 227 16.04 2.76 -21.22
CA GLU A 227 16.29 3.29 -22.56
C GLU A 227 16.02 4.79 -22.67
N SER A 228 14.96 5.29 -22.05
CA SER A 228 14.50 6.67 -22.27
C SER A 228 14.82 7.63 -21.12
N LEU A 229 15.00 7.14 -19.89
CA LEU A 229 15.18 7.93 -18.69
C LEU A 229 16.56 7.73 -18.01
N GLY A 230 17.50 7.05 -18.68
CA GLY A 230 18.85 6.80 -18.18
C GLY A 230 19.70 8.06 -17.89
N PHE A 231 19.20 9.24 -18.27
CA PHE A 231 19.84 10.53 -17.93
C PHE A 231 19.56 11.02 -16.50
N LEU A 232 18.67 10.36 -15.76
CA LEU A 232 18.34 10.72 -14.38
C LEU A 232 19.45 10.25 -13.43
N ASP A 233 20.21 11.19 -12.87
CA ASP A 233 21.21 10.87 -11.85
C ASP A 233 20.51 10.59 -10.51
N PRO A 234 20.73 9.43 -9.88
CA PRO A 234 20.20 9.11 -8.56
C PRO A 234 20.57 10.10 -7.44
N ASN A 235 21.66 10.87 -7.61
CA ASN A 235 22.07 11.88 -6.63
C ASN A 235 21.22 13.16 -6.71
N GLU A 236 20.75 13.52 -7.90
CA GLU A 236 19.93 14.73 -8.13
C GLU A 236 18.44 14.44 -8.25
N ALA A 237 18.07 13.18 -8.53
CA ALA A 237 16.71 12.82 -8.80
C ALA A 237 16.30 11.49 -8.13
N VAL A 238 15.04 11.36 -7.81
CA VAL A 238 14.39 10.10 -7.48
C VAL A 238 13.16 9.91 -8.35
N LEU A 239 13.12 8.79 -9.07
CA LEU A 239 11.97 8.36 -9.83
C LEU A 239 11.22 7.29 -9.04
N LEU A 240 9.91 7.44 -8.92
CA LEU A 240 9.00 6.50 -8.26
C LEU A 240 7.94 6.09 -9.28
N ARG A 241 7.65 4.81 -9.37
CA ARG A 241 6.58 4.29 -10.24
C ARG A 241 5.75 3.24 -9.53
N LEU A 242 4.46 3.49 -9.42
CA LEU A 242 3.48 2.50 -8.97
C LEU A 242 2.60 2.09 -10.16
N VAL A 243 3.00 1.03 -10.85
CA VAL A 243 2.40 0.54 -12.10
C VAL A 243 2.49 1.59 -13.21
N ASP A 244 1.46 2.42 -13.37
CA ASP A 244 1.26 3.48 -14.37
C ASP A 244 1.48 4.89 -13.86
N ASP A 245 1.43 5.09 -12.54
CA ASP A 245 1.63 6.37 -11.87
C ASP A 245 3.14 6.65 -11.68
N PHE A 246 3.70 7.59 -12.42
CA PHE A 246 5.09 8.05 -12.28
C PHE A 246 5.17 9.33 -11.45
N LEU A 247 6.16 9.42 -10.57
CA LEU A 247 6.55 10.64 -9.87
C LEU A 247 8.05 10.84 -9.95
N LEU A 248 8.49 11.89 -10.59
CA LEU A 248 9.87 12.39 -10.54
C LEU A 248 9.97 13.50 -9.49
N ILE A 249 11.00 13.43 -8.65
CA ILE A 249 11.40 14.51 -7.75
C ILE A 249 12.87 14.79 -7.99
N THR A 250 13.23 16.03 -8.28
CA THR A 250 14.62 16.41 -8.59
C THR A 250 14.93 17.81 -8.07
N THR A 251 16.24 18.08 -7.85
CA THR A 251 16.75 19.42 -7.54
C THR A 251 17.00 20.27 -8.80
N ASN A 252 16.95 19.65 -9.99
CA ASN A 252 17.29 20.26 -11.26
C ASN A 252 16.04 20.46 -12.13
N SER A 253 15.70 21.73 -12.41
CA SER A 253 14.53 22.06 -13.23
C SER A 253 14.64 21.57 -14.67
N SER A 254 15.84 21.52 -15.23
CA SER A 254 16.06 21.06 -16.61
C SER A 254 15.79 19.56 -16.74
N LEU A 255 16.17 18.74 -15.71
CA LEU A 255 15.82 17.31 -15.67
C LEU A 255 14.31 17.11 -15.55
N ALA A 256 13.63 17.92 -14.72
CA ALA A 256 12.18 17.87 -14.58
C ALA A 256 11.45 18.17 -15.90
N MET A 257 11.89 19.23 -16.62
CA MET A 257 11.32 19.57 -17.93
C MET A 257 11.60 18.51 -18.99
N ARG A 258 12.84 17.99 -19.05
CA ARG A 258 13.21 16.93 -19.99
C ARG A 258 12.39 15.66 -19.79
N PHE A 259 12.22 15.23 -18.54
CA PHE A 259 11.35 14.10 -18.20
C PHE A 259 9.92 14.34 -18.68
N LEU A 260 9.36 15.51 -18.37
CA LEU A 260 7.99 15.88 -18.75
C LEU A 260 7.80 15.87 -20.27
N GLN A 261 8.75 16.41 -21.04
CA GLN A 261 8.73 16.41 -22.50
C GLN A 261 8.78 14.99 -23.08
N ILE A 262 9.66 14.12 -22.56
CA ILE A 262 9.76 12.72 -23.01
C ILE A 262 8.45 11.97 -22.79
N MET A 263 7.87 12.14 -21.59
CA MET A 263 6.64 11.43 -21.23
C MET A 263 5.44 11.93 -22.01
N LEU A 264 5.28 13.25 -22.21
CA LEU A 264 4.17 13.84 -22.97
C LEU A 264 4.26 13.60 -24.48
N LYS A 265 5.48 13.54 -25.03
CA LYS A 265 5.68 13.13 -26.44
C LYS A 265 5.18 11.72 -26.68
N GLY A 266 5.10 10.91 -25.62
CA GLY A 266 4.74 9.50 -25.70
C GLY A 266 5.89 8.61 -26.16
N GLN A 267 5.69 7.32 -26.00
CA GLN A 267 6.67 6.27 -26.33
C GLN A 267 5.93 5.13 -27.07
N PRO A 268 5.75 5.21 -28.40
CA PRO A 268 4.97 4.21 -29.15
C PRO A 268 5.48 2.78 -28.98
N LYS A 269 6.81 2.60 -28.93
CA LYS A 269 7.47 1.29 -28.69
C LYS A 269 6.97 0.65 -27.38
N TYR A 270 6.64 1.47 -26.39
CA TYR A 270 6.19 1.03 -25.05
C TYR A 270 4.68 1.20 -24.84
N GLY A 271 3.94 1.61 -25.87
CA GLY A 271 2.50 1.89 -25.77
C GLY A 271 2.16 3.02 -24.80
N ILE A 272 3.13 3.93 -24.54
CA ILE A 272 2.94 5.02 -23.57
C ILE A 272 2.29 6.22 -24.24
N SER A 273 1.14 6.60 -23.70
CA SER A 273 0.46 7.88 -23.96
C SER A 273 0.09 8.51 -22.64
N VAL A 274 0.39 9.78 -22.47
CA VAL A 274 0.14 10.53 -21.24
C VAL A 274 -0.85 11.66 -21.52
N ASN A 275 -1.85 11.84 -20.66
CA ASN A 275 -2.77 12.96 -20.75
C ASN A 275 -2.20 14.20 -20.02
N PRO A 276 -1.90 15.30 -20.73
CA PRO A 276 -1.39 16.51 -20.09
C PRO A 276 -2.29 17.05 -18.96
N ALA A 277 -3.62 16.95 -19.14
CA ALA A 277 -4.60 17.43 -18.16
C ALA A 277 -4.62 16.61 -16.85
N LYS A 278 -4.13 15.36 -16.86
CA LYS A 278 -3.98 14.51 -15.66
C LYS A 278 -2.59 14.58 -15.06
N SER A 279 -1.64 15.21 -15.74
CA SER A 279 -0.30 15.46 -15.24
C SER A 279 -0.33 16.60 -14.22
N LEU A 280 0.60 16.58 -13.25
CA LEU A 280 0.68 17.60 -12.20
C LEU A 280 2.14 17.94 -11.92
N VAL A 281 2.42 19.24 -11.81
CA VAL A 281 3.75 19.78 -11.46
C VAL A 281 3.64 20.81 -10.33
N ASN A 282 4.75 21.11 -9.63
CA ASN A 282 4.77 22.17 -8.62
C ASN A 282 5.42 23.48 -9.11
N PHE A 283 5.78 23.55 -10.38
CA PHE A 283 6.40 24.73 -11.04
C PHE A 283 5.62 25.09 -12.31
N SER A 284 5.93 26.21 -12.93
CA SER A 284 5.30 26.58 -14.21
C SER A 284 5.93 25.76 -15.34
N ALA A 285 5.14 25.00 -16.07
CA ALA A 285 5.58 24.20 -17.20
C ALA A 285 4.57 24.20 -18.35
N ALA A 286 5.11 24.33 -19.57
CA ALA A 286 4.35 24.18 -20.80
C ALA A 286 5.14 23.29 -21.77
N VAL A 287 4.45 22.38 -22.45
CA VAL A 287 5.03 21.48 -23.47
C VAL A 287 4.15 21.60 -24.72
N ASP A 288 4.77 21.85 -25.87
CA ASP A 288 4.08 22.02 -27.17
C ASP A 288 2.90 23.01 -27.11
N GLY A 289 3.05 24.10 -26.35
CA GLY A 289 2.02 25.13 -26.17
C GLY A 289 0.90 24.77 -25.18
N VAL A 290 0.91 23.55 -24.61
CA VAL A 290 -0.08 23.12 -23.61
C VAL A 290 0.47 23.39 -22.21
N GLN A 291 -0.26 24.16 -21.40
CA GLN A 291 0.03 24.39 -20.01
C GLN A 291 -0.27 23.13 -19.18
N ILE A 292 0.69 22.73 -18.36
CA ILE A 292 0.50 21.57 -17.47
C ILE A 292 -0.10 22.04 -16.14
N PRO A 293 -1.11 21.32 -15.60
CA PRO A 293 -1.69 21.63 -14.31
C PRO A 293 -0.60 21.78 -13.23
N ARG A 294 -0.68 22.90 -12.51
CA ARG A 294 0.26 23.23 -11.45
C ARG A 294 -0.41 23.07 -10.09
N LEU A 295 0.33 22.57 -9.12
CA LEU A 295 -0.10 22.57 -7.73
C LEU A 295 -0.32 24.01 -7.23
N GLU A 296 -1.57 24.35 -6.92
CA GLU A 296 -1.95 25.69 -6.46
C GLU A 296 -1.92 25.77 -4.93
N CYS A 297 -1.45 26.91 -4.40
CA CYS A 297 -1.56 27.34 -3.00
C CYS A 297 -1.15 26.33 -1.91
N SER A 298 -0.65 25.17 -2.24
CA SER A 298 -0.25 24.11 -1.31
C SER A 298 1.21 23.71 -1.53
N HIS A 299 1.86 23.26 -0.46
CA HIS A 299 3.17 22.59 -0.56
C HIS A 299 3.04 21.08 -0.48
N LEU A 300 1.82 20.54 -0.43
CA LEU A 300 1.55 19.13 -0.28
C LEU A 300 1.18 18.52 -1.64
N PHE A 301 2.09 17.75 -2.21
CA PHE A 301 1.95 17.16 -3.54
C PHE A 301 1.29 15.78 -3.47
N PRO A 302 0.14 15.54 -4.15
CA PRO A 302 -0.60 14.29 -4.06
C PRO A 302 0.04 13.17 -4.91
N TYR A 303 0.35 12.04 -4.26
CA TYR A 303 0.85 10.84 -4.94
C TYR A 303 0.40 9.56 -4.24
N CYS A 304 -0.27 8.67 -4.95
CA CYS A 304 -0.70 7.33 -4.49
C CYS A 304 -1.37 7.32 -3.11
N GLY A 305 -2.27 8.28 -2.83
CA GLY A 305 -3.01 8.39 -1.57
C GLY A 305 -2.19 8.92 -0.40
N SER A 306 -1.06 9.54 -0.69
CA SER A 306 -0.22 10.29 0.25
C SER A 306 0.00 11.70 -0.26
N LEU A 307 0.27 12.64 0.63
CA LEU A 307 0.69 14.00 0.33
C LEU A 307 2.15 14.15 0.73
N ILE A 308 3.00 14.57 -0.19
CA ILE A 308 4.44 14.76 0.03
C ILE A 308 4.71 16.26 0.07
N ASP A 309 5.30 16.75 1.16
CA ASP A 309 5.70 18.14 1.26
C ASP A 309 6.86 18.44 0.29
N THR A 310 6.63 19.39 -0.64
CA THR A 310 7.60 19.74 -1.70
C THR A 310 8.87 20.41 -1.21
N ARG A 311 8.94 20.81 0.06
CA ARG A 311 10.11 21.48 0.66
C ARG A 311 10.90 20.56 1.58
N THR A 312 10.20 19.67 2.31
CA THR A 312 10.79 18.86 3.38
C THR A 312 10.81 17.36 3.07
N LEU A 313 10.09 16.93 2.02
CA LEU A 313 9.81 15.52 1.68
C LEU A 313 9.08 14.75 2.79
N GLU A 314 8.47 15.45 3.74
CA GLU A 314 7.65 14.82 4.78
C GLU A 314 6.36 14.26 4.19
N ILE A 315 5.90 13.15 4.73
CA ILE A 315 4.78 12.40 4.18
C ILE A 315 3.56 12.56 5.09
N TYR A 316 2.52 13.14 4.53
CA TYR A 316 1.20 13.24 5.15
C TYR A 316 0.26 12.22 4.53
N ARG A 317 -0.73 11.83 5.29
CA ARG A 317 -1.83 11.05 4.75
C ARG A 317 -2.76 11.95 3.95
N ASP A 318 -3.09 11.53 2.73
CA ASP A 318 -4.08 12.21 1.91
C ASP A 318 -5.48 12.00 2.48
N GLN A 319 -6.04 13.08 3.05
CA GLN A 319 -7.40 13.12 3.57
C GLN A 319 -8.39 13.57 2.49
N ASP A 320 -7.95 14.42 1.56
CA ASP A 320 -8.82 15.10 0.58
C ASP A 320 -9.29 14.17 -0.52
N ARG A 321 -8.54 13.11 -0.83
CA ARG A 321 -8.99 12.05 -1.77
C ARG A 321 -10.32 11.42 -1.33
N ILE A 322 -10.69 11.57 -0.05
CA ILE A 322 -11.99 11.18 0.49
C ILE A 322 -13.06 12.24 0.17
N LEU A 323 -12.66 13.48 -0.16
CA LEU A 323 -13.54 14.65 -0.32
C LEU A 323 -13.84 15.02 -1.79
N GLU A 324 -13.06 14.54 -2.74
CA GLU A 324 -13.21 14.84 -4.18
C GLU A 324 -14.42 14.12 -4.81
N GLY A 325 -15.59 14.45 -4.32
CA GLY A 325 -16.85 14.02 -4.91
C GLY A 325 -17.99 14.28 -3.94
N THR A 326 -18.95 14.99 -4.39
CA THR A 326 -20.02 15.69 -3.67
C THR A 326 -20.86 14.92 -2.64
N ASP A 327 -20.73 13.60 -2.53
CA ASP A 327 -21.31 12.76 -1.46
C ASP A 327 -20.33 11.69 -0.97
N SER A 328 -19.07 11.71 -1.45
CA SER A 328 -18.17 10.59 -1.36
C SER A 328 -17.50 10.40 0.02
N ALA A 329 -17.26 11.47 0.78
CA ALA A 329 -16.61 11.34 2.11
C ALA A 329 -17.49 10.55 3.09
N ALA A 330 -18.78 10.85 3.14
CA ALA A 330 -19.74 10.12 3.95
C ALA A 330 -19.90 8.67 3.44
N THR A 331 -19.88 8.47 2.13
CA THR A 331 -19.98 7.15 1.50
C THR A 331 -18.71 6.33 1.74
N THR A 332 -17.52 6.91 1.61
CA THR A 332 -16.25 6.22 1.84
C THR A 332 -16.08 5.78 3.29
N ILE A 333 -16.41 6.64 4.28
CA ILE A 333 -16.39 6.24 5.69
C ILE A 333 -17.47 5.22 5.98
N SER A 334 -18.67 5.38 5.42
CA SER A 334 -19.82 4.49 5.64
C SER A 334 -19.58 3.07 5.11
N SER A 335 -18.95 2.95 3.94
CA SER A 335 -18.68 1.68 3.27
C SER A 335 -17.36 1.04 3.67
N SER A 336 -16.53 1.74 4.46
CA SER A 336 -15.16 1.28 4.80
C SER A 336 -15.11 0.07 5.74
N LEU A 337 -16.18 -0.20 6.48
CA LEU A 337 -16.31 -1.38 7.33
C LEU A 337 -17.60 -2.13 6.99
N THR A 338 -17.44 -3.32 6.42
CA THR A 338 -18.57 -4.20 6.14
C THR A 338 -19.23 -4.67 7.44
N VAL A 339 -20.53 -4.40 7.60
CA VAL A 339 -21.32 -4.87 8.71
C VAL A 339 -21.91 -6.23 8.35
N GLU A 340 -21.57 -7.25 9.11
CA GLU A 340 -22.05 -8.61 8.92
C GLU A 340 -22.93 -9.01 10.11
N PRO A 341 -24.03 -9.75 9.90
CA PRO A 341 -24.76 -10.38 10.98
C PRO A 341 -23.82 -11.31 11.74
N ALA A 342 -23.57 -11.04 13.01
CA ALA A 342 -22.63 -11.80 13.81
C ALA A 342 -23.30 -12.29 15.11
N ARG A 343 -22.96 -13.54 15.53
CA ARG A 343 -23.41 -14.09 16.82
C ARG A 343 -22.86 -13.29 18.01
N ALA A 344 -21.69 -12.66 17.84
CA ALA A 344 -21.05 -11.81 18.84
C ALA A 344 -20.70 -10.43 18.26
N PRO A 345 -21.67 -9.48 18.21
CA PRO A 345 -21.49 -8.18 17.57
C PRO A 345 -20.35 -7.35 18.16
N GLY A 346 -20.16 -7.37 19.48
CA GLY A 346 -19.08 -6.66 20.17
C GLY A 346 -17.69 -7.16 19.74
N ARG A 347 -17.50 -8.47 19.59
CA ARG A 347 -16.25 -9.06 19.10
C ARG A 347 -15.99 -8.69 17.64
N SER A 348 -17.02 -8.68 16.81
CA SER A 348 -16.90 -8.28 15.40
C SER A 348 -16.56 -6.80 15.26
N LEU A 349 -17.18 -5.92 16.04
CA LEU A 349 -16.81 -4.49 16.13
C LEU A 349 -15.33 -4.34 16.51
N HIS A 350 -14.90 -4.96 17.61
CA HIS A 350 -13.53 -4.90 18.09
C HIS A 350 -12.54 -5.29 16.99
N ARG A 351 -12.70 -6.49 16.40
CA ARG A 351 -11.84 -6.98 15.33
C ARG A 351 -11.81 -6.04 14.12
N LYS A 352 -12.96 -5.59 13.63
CA LYS A 352 -13.07 -4.74 12.44
C LYS A 352 -12.40 -3.37 12.66
N VAL A 353 -12.63 -2.74 13.81
CA VAL A 353 -12.03 -1.43 14.13
C VAL A 353 -10.50 -1.55 14.28
N LEU A 354 -10.01 -2.51 15.06
CA LEU A 354 -8.58 -2.68 15.27
C LEU A 354 -7.86 -3.09 13.97
N SER A 355 -8.43 -3.99 13.17
CA SER A 355 -7.85 -4.38 11.87
C SER A 355 -7.77 -3.19 10.92
N SER A 356 -8.83 -2.38 10.82
CA SER A 356 -8.84 -1.16 9.99
C SER A 356 -7.80 -0.15 10.46
N PHE A 357 -7.69 0.05 11.77
CA PHE A 357 -6.67 0.94 12.35
C PHE A 357 -5.25 0.44 12.08
N LYS A 358 -4.99 -0.87 12.27
CA LYS A 358 -3.68 -1.49 12.02
C LYS A 358 -3.18 -1.26 10.59
N LEU A 359 -4.05 -1.41 9.59
CA LEU A 359 -3.71 -1.16 8.18
C LEU A 359 -3.26 0.28 7.92
N GLN A 360 -3.77 1.23 8.69
CA GLN A 360 -3.45 2.65 8.54
C GLN A 360 -2.18 3.09 9.29
N MET A 361 -1.69 2.25 10.22
CA MET A 361 -0.48 2.50 11.02
C MET A 361 0.79 2.11 10.25
N HIS A 362 1.02 2.72 9.07
CA HIS A 362 2.20 2.43 8.26
C HIS A 362 3.43 3.24 8.73
N PRO A 363 4.68 2.67 8.69
CA PRO A 363 5.91 3.38 9.06
C PRO A 363 6.12 4.71 8.36
N MET A 364 5.70 4.83 7.09
CA MET A 364 5.86 6.04 6.29
C MET A 364 5.26 7.30 6.94
N TYR A 365 4.21 7.14 7.76
CA TYR A 365 3.54 8.24 8.47
C TYR A 365 4.08 8.46 9.89
N LEU A 366 4.84 7.52 10.44
CA LEU A 366 5.19 7.46 11.85
C LEU A 366 6.70 7.55 12.12
N ASP A 367 7.53 7.46 11.08
CA ASP A 367 8.99 7.53 11.22
C ASP A 367 9.46 8.96 11.49
N THR A 368 9.95 9.22 12.72
CA THR A 368 10.47 10.53 13.12
C THR A 368 11.90 10.80 12.61
N LYS A 369 12.54 9.83 11.95
CA LYS A 369 13.81 10.07 11.21
C LYS A 369 13.56 10.72 9.86
N HIS A 370 12.39 10.49 9.28
CA HIS A 370 11.99 11.07 8.00
C HIS A 370 11.07 12.27 8.17
N ASN A 371 10.02 12.12 8.99
CA ASN A 371 9.02 13.15 9.27
C ASN A 371 9.32 13.88 10.59
N SER A 372 9.00 15.16 10.69
CA SER A 372 9.01 15.86 11.97
C SER A 372 7.99 15.29 12.95
N LEU A 373 8.23 15.48 14.24
CA LEU A 373 7.31 15.02 15.26
C LEU A 373 5.90 15.62 15.10
N ASN A 374 5.79 16.85 14.60
CA ASN A 374 4.50 17.50 14.35
C ASN A 374 3.70 16.74 13.28
N VAL A 375 4.36 16.36 12.18
CA VAL A 375 3.74 15.58 11.08
C VAL A 375 3.33 14.19 11.57
N VAL A 376 4.17 13.53 12.36
CA VAL A 376 3.84 12.22 12.93
C VAL A 376 2.64 12.29 13.86
N LEU A 377 2.58 13.30 14.73
CA LEU A 377 1.43 13.52 15.64
C LEU A 377 0.16 13.85 14.85
N TRP A 378 0.28 14.66 13.79
CA TRP A 378 -0.82 14.96 12.86
C TRP A 378 -1.36 13.70 12.18
N ASN A 379 -0.48 12.90 11.57
CA ASN A 379 -0.86 11.65 10.90
C ASN A 379 -1.54 10.66 11.86
N LEU A 380 -1.01 10.57 13.09
CA LEU A 380 -1.59 9.73 14.14
C LEU A 380 -2.98 10.23 14.54
N TYR A 381 -3.14 11.54 14.77
CA TYR A 381 -4.42 12.13 15.11
C TYR A 381 -5.47 11.93 14.02
N ALA A 382 -5.11 12.19 12.77
CA ALA A 382 -5.98 11.97 11.62
C ALA A 382 -6.43 10.50 11.50
N ASN A 383 -5.52 9.55 11.75
CA ASN A 383 -5.87 8.13 11.79
C ASN A 383 -6.83 7.79 12.93
N LEU A 384 -6.62 8.37 14.11
CA LEU A 384 -7.50 8.16 15.27
C LEU A 384 -8.91 8.74 15.04
N VAL A 385 -9.01 9.93 14.45
CA VAL A 385 -10.30 10.56 14.10
C VAL A 385 -11.04 9.71 13.08
N THR A 386 -10.39 9.30 11.99
CA THR A 386 -11.02 8.46 10.95
C THR A 386 -11.43 7.10 11.50
N SER A 387 -10.67 6.52 12.41
CA SER A 387 -11.03 5.26 13.09
C SER A 387 -12.23 5.42 14.02
N ALA A 388 -12.31 6.53 14.73
CA ALA A 388 -13.48 6.87 15.55
C ALA A 388 -14.75 7.06 14.69
N MET A 389 -14.62 7.73 13.52
CA MET A 389 -15.72 7.88 12.56
C MET A 389 -16.19 6.53 12.02
N LYS A 390 -15.27 5.66 11.61
CA LYS A 390 -15.57 4.31 11.13
C LYS A 390 -16.26 3.47 12.21
N MET A 391 -15.76 3.52 13.44
CA MET A 391 -16.39 2.84 14.59
C MET A 391 -17.82 3.35 14.82
N TYR A 392 -18.03 4.67 14.82
CA TYR A 392 -19.34 5.27 14.96
C TYR A 392 -20.31 4.80 13.88
N ARG A 393 -19.90 4.83 12.61
CA ARG A 393 -20.73 4.38 11.47
C ARG A 393 -21.06 2.90 11.55
N TYR A 394 -20.09 2.07 11.91
CA TYR A 394 -20.31 0.65 12.13
C TYR A 394 -21.38 0.42 13.21
N MET A 395 -21.25 1.08 14.38
CA MET A 395 -22.24 0.97 15.45
C MET A 395 -23.62 1.48 15.02
N LYS A 396 -23.68 2.57 14.23
CA LYS A 396 -24.94 3.13 13.72
C LYS A 396 -25.66 2.16 12.77
N ALA A 397 -24.92 1.36 12.00
CA ALA A 397 -25.47 0.39 11.05
C ALA A 397 -25.91 -0.94 11.69
N LEU A 398 -25.55 -1.18 12.96
CA LEU A 398 -26.01 -2.37 13.68
C LEU A 398 -27.50 -2.27 14.06
N PRO A 399 -28.24 -3.39 14.03
CA PRO A 399 -29.59 -3.44 14.61
C PRO A 399 -29.58 -3.05 16.09
N HIS A 400 -30.64 -2.43 16.57
CA HIS A 400 -30.69 -1.89 17.95
C HIS A 400 -30.31 -2.92 19.03
N ARG A 401 -30.76 -4.18 18.86
CA ARG A 401 -30.44 -5.28 19.80
C ARG A 401 -28.97 -5.72 19.77
N ALA A 402 -28.22 -5.35 18.73
CA ALA A 402 -26.81 -5.69 18.55
C ALA A 402 -25.86 -4.51 18.88
N HIS A 403 -26.40 -3.40 19.38
CA HIS A 403 -25.58 -2.26 19.79
C HIS A 403 -24.66 -2.64 20.96
N PRO A 404 -23.36 -2.31 20.88
CA PRO A 404 -22.42 -2.62 21.95
C PRO A 404 -22.72 -1.79 23.20
N THR A 405 -22.48 -2.38 24.37
CA THR A 405 -22.55 -1.66 25.65
C THR A 405 -21.42 -0.61 25.73
N PRO A 406 -21.57 0.43 26.56
CA PRO A 406 -20.51 1.41 26.75
C PRO A 406 -19.17 0.80 27.16
N ASP A 407 -19.16 -0.26 27.96
CA ASP A 407 -17.95 -0.95 28.41
C ASP A 407 -17.22 -1.65 27.26
N VAL A 408 -17.95 -2.23 26.31
CA VAL A 408 -17.38 -2.80 25.08
C VAL A 408 -16.72 -1.69 24.25
N VAL A 409 -17.38 -0.53 24.10
CA VAL A 409 -16.84 0.60 23.35
C VAL A 409 -15.56 1.12 24.00
N ILE A 410 -15.56 1.29 25.33
CA ILE A 410 -14.38 1.71 26.11
C ILE A 410 -13.23 0.73 25.89
N ARG A 411 -13.49 -0.57 25.97
CA ARG A 411 -12.47 -1.60 25.74
C ARG A 411 -11.89 -1.55 24.35
N VAL A 412 -12.71 -1.39 23.30
CA VAL A 412 -12.24 -1.23 21.93
C VAL A 412 -11.27 -0.05 21.80
N ILE A 413 -11.55 1.07 22.46
CA ILE A 413 -10.70 2.26 22.44
C ILE A 413 -9.41 2.02 23.21
N GLN A 414 -9.47 1.37 24.39
CA GLN A 414 -8.29 1.00 25.17
C GLN A 414 -7.35 0.10 24.38
N ASP A 415 -7.87 -0.97 23.77
CA ASP A 415 -7.12 -1.92 22.98
C ASP A 415 -6.53 -1.26 21.73
N LEU A 416 -7.24 -0.28 21.14
CA LEU A 416 -6.73 0.49 20.00
C LEU A 416 -5.54 1.39 20.40
N ILE A 417 -5.59 2.04 21.58
CA ILE A 417 -4.49 2.85 22.12
C ILE A 417 -3.26 1.97 22.37
N GLU A 418 -3.46 0.81 22.99
CA GLU A 418 -2.40 -0.14 23.26
C GLU A 418 -1.80 -0.69 21.96
N LEU A 419 -2.64 -1.05 20.99
CA LEU A 419 -2.20 -1.48 19.66
C LEU A 419 -1.34 -0.42 18.98
N ALA A 420 -1.75 0.85 19.00
CA ALA A 420 -0.99 1.97 18.44
C ALA A 420 0.42 2.04 19.05
N HIS A 421 0.51 2.03 20.37
CA HIS A 421 1.78 2.10 21.07
C HIS A 421 2.66 0.87 20.80
N ARG A 422 2.10 -0.34 20.86
CA ARG A 422 2.80 -1.59 20.57
C ARG A 422 3.35 -1.62 19.14
N MET A 423 2.56 -1.20 18.15
CA MET A 423 3.01 -1.16 16.74
C MET A 423 4.15 -0.17 16.52
N MET A 424 4.10 1.00 17.13
CA MET A 424 5.19 1.98 17.04
C MET A 424 6.49 1.46 17.68
N ARG A 425 6.38 0.74 18.80
CA ARG A 425 7.53 0.16 19.50
C ARG A 425 8.13 -1.05 18.75
N ALA A 426 7.31 -2.00 18.33
CA ALA A 426 7.77 -3.23 17.68
C ALA A 426 8.59 -2.98 16.40
N ARG A 427 8.32 -1.87 15.70
CA ARG A 427 9.03 -1.50 14.48
C ARG A 427 10.44 -0.96 14.74
N ARG A 428 10.74 -0.48 15.94
CA ARG A 428 12.12 -0.06 16.31
C ARG A 428 13.09 -1.24 16.35
N GLU A 429 12.59 -2.46 16.57
CA GLU A 429 13.38 -3.68 16.68
C GLU A 429 13.66 -4.35 15.34
N LEU A 430 13.00 -3.92 14.26
CA LEU A 430 13.23 -4.45 12.91
C LEU A 430 14.52 -3.84 12.34
N LYS A 431 15.56 -4.65 12.20
CA LYS A 431 16.78 -4.29 11.46
C LYS A 431 16.39 -4.01 10.01
N SER A 432 16.64 -2.79 9.52
CA SER A 432 16.55 -2.48 8.10
C SER A 432 17.64 -3.26 7.37
N ARG A 433 17.28 -3.95 6.28
CA ARG A 433 18.25 -4.53 5.33
C ARG A 433 18.76 -3.49 4.34
N ASP A 434 18.09 -2.32 4.30
CA ASP A 434 18.40 -1.23 3.39
C ASP A 434 19.48 -0.31 3.98
N THR A 435 20.18 0.36 3.11
CA THR A 435 21.23 1.36 3.41
C THR A 435 20.72 2.60 4.15
N CYS A 436 19.41 2.72 4.38
CA CYS A 436 18.80 3.84 5.09
C CYS A 436 18.90 3.71 6.61
N SER A 437 18.86 4.84 7.30
CA SER A 437 18.78 4.88 8.75
C SER A 437 17.55 4.09 9.27
N PRO A 438 17.68 3.36 10.39
CA PRO A 438 16.59 2.52 10.90
C PRO A 438 15.36 3.37 11.29
N TYR A 439 14.18 2.74 11.25
CA TYR A 439 12.93 3.35 11.70
C TYR A 439 13.03 3.83 13.15
N MET A 440 12.56 5.05 13.42
CA MET A 440 12.45 5.60 14.77
C MET A 440 11.09 6.29 14.96
N CYS A 441 10.47 6.11 16.10
CA CYS A 441 9.29 6.88 16.49
C CYS A 441 9.46 7.42 17.90
N LEU A 442 9.45 8.73 18.06
CA LEU A 442 9.63 9.44 19.34
C LEU A 442 8.32 9.66 20.09
N VAL A 443 7.18 9.26 19.53
CA VAL A 443 5.87 9.42 20.17
C VAL A 443 5.78 8.56 21.43
N GLN A 444 5.41 9.17 22.53
CA GLN A 444 5.23 8.53 23.83
C GLN A 444 3.81 8.00 24.01
N GLN A 445 3.63 6.99 24.87
CA GLN A 445 2.31 6.41 25.15
C GLN A 445 1.29 7.44 25.63
N GLN A 446 1.71 8.35 26.50
CA GLN A 446 0.87 9.43 27.04
C GLN A 446 0.34 10.35 25.91
N GLN A 447 1.17 10.64 24.90
CA GLN A 447 0.75 11.43 23.72
C GLN A 447 -0.30 10.69 22.89
N VAL A 448 -0.14 9.35 22.72
CA VAL A 448 -1.14 8.52 22.03
C VAL A 448 -2.49 8.55 22.78
N GLN A 449 -2.45 8.39 24.11
CA GLN A 449 -3.65 8.44 24.96
C GLN A 449 -4.37 9.79 24.84
N TYR A 450 -3.61 10.89 24.91
CA TYR A 450 -4.15 12.24 24.75
C TYR A 450 -4.84 12.44 23.41
N LEU A 451 -4.16 12.09 22.30
CA LEU A 451 -4.69 12.23 20.95
C LEU A 451 -5.89 11.33 20.71
N ALA A 452 -5.86 10.09 21.19
CA ALA A 452 -6.97 9.16 21.06
C ALA A 452 -8.20 9.66 21.84
N ALA A 453 -8.03 10.06 23.09
CA ALA A 453 -9.13 10.61 23.88
C ALA A 453 -9.75 11.85 23.20
N ALA A 454 -8.93 12.76 22.69
CA ALA A 454 -9.40 13.94 21.94
C ALA A 454 -10.17 13.55 20.67
N ALA A 455 -9.64 12.60 19.86
CA ALA A 455 -10.24 12.15 18.61
C ALA A 455 -11.61 11.47 18.82
N PHE A 456 -11.69 10.54 19.78
CA PHE A 456 -12.94 9.86 20.09
C PHE A 456 -13.97 10.79 20.74
N ARG A 457 -13.53 11.74 21.58
CA ARG A 457 -14.43 12.79 22.12
C ARG A 457 -14.99 13.67 21.00
N PHE A 458 -14.17 14.09 20.06
CA PHE A 458 -14.60 14.88 18.89
C PHE A 458 -15.70 14.19 18.08
N VAL A 459 -15.57 12.89 17.84
CA VAL A 459 -16.53 12.13 17.03
C VAL A 459 -17.78 11.75 17.84
N LEU A 460 -17.62 11.12 19.02
CA LEU A 460 -18.73 10.62 19.82
C LEU A 460 -19.50 11.76 20.53
N GLY A 461 -18.84 12.89 20.77
CA GLY A 461 -19.43 14.10 21.35
C GLY A 461 -20.57 14.71 20.51
N ARG A 462 -20.67 14.36 19.22
CA ARG A 462 -21.82 14.75 18.37
C ARG A 462 -23.14 14.09 18.82
N LYS A 463 -23.09 13.05 19.67
CA LYS A 463 -24.23 12.32 20.25
C LYS A 463 -24.01 12.10 21.75
N GLN A 464 -23.97 13.21 22.50
CA GLN A 464 -23.56 13.23 23.91
C GLN A 464 -24.37 12.30 24.81
N THR A 465 -25.69 12.37 24.72
CA THR A 465 -26.60 11.55 25.54
C THR A 465 -26.39 10.05 25.33
N LYS A 466 -26.21 9.62 24.09
CA LYS A 466 -26.02 8.20 23.76
C LYS A 466 -24.71 7.64 24.31
N TYR A 467 -23.66 8.45 24.35
CA TYR A 467 -22.30 8.01 24.70
C TYR A 467 -21.79 8.65 26.02
N ALA A 468 -22.68 9.12 26.91
CA ALA A 468 -22.31 9.84 28.12
C ALA A 468 -21.27 9.12 28.98
N LYS A 469 -21.43 7.83 29.26
CA LYS A 469 -20.47 7.00 30.01
C LYS A 469 -19.10 6.94 29.34
N VAL A 470 -19.08 6.75 28.02
CA VAL A 470 -17.85 6.69 27.23
C VAL A 470 -17.15 8.05 27.21
N LEU A 471 -17.91 9.13 27.02
CA LEU A 471 -17.37 10.50 26.99
C LEU A 471 -16.82 10.91 28.37
N HIS A 472 -17.45 10.52 29.46
CA HIS A 472 -16.94 10.76 30.83
C HIS A 472 -15.58 10.05 31.02
N TRP A 473 -15.48 8.78 30.66
CA TRP A 473 -14.22 8.05 30.71
C TRP A 473 -13.13 8.68 29.82
N LEU A 474 -13.47 9.08 28.59
CA LEU A 474 -12.53 9.75 27.68
C LEU A 474 -12.04 11.09 28.24
N GLU A 475 -12.89 11.83 28.95
CA GLU A 475 -12.50 13.08 29.65
C GLU A 475 -11.46 12.81 30.73
N GLN A 476 -11.65 11.77 31.53
CA GLN A 476 -10.67 11.35 32.54
C GLN A 476 -9.33 10.97 31.92
N VAL A 477 -9.35 10.14 30.85
CA VAL A 477 -8.13 9.75 30.11
C VAL A 477 -7.44 10.98 29.52
N TRP A 478 -8.19 11.90 28.93
CA TRP A 478 -7.63 13.11 28.31
C TRP A 478 -6.96 14.02 29.35
N LYS A 479 -7.57 14.22 30.52
CA LYS A 479 -6.98 14.99 31.62
C LYS A 479 -5.72 14.34 32.18
N ALA A 480 -5.77 13.05 32.44
CA ALA A 480 -4.63 12.26 32.95
C ALA A 480 -3.44 12.21 31.97
N ALA A 481 -3.74 12.19 30.68
CA ALA A 481 -2.73 12.12 29.62
C ALA A 481 -2.17 13.49 29.20
N ARG A 482 -2.60 14.58 29.80
CA ARG A 482 -2.08 15.92 29.50
C ARG A 482 -0.62 16.04 29.94
N PRO A 483 0.33 16.39 29.05
CA PRO A 483 1.72 16.56 29.43
C PRO A 483 1.90 17.70 30.42
N GLN A 484 2.81 17.52 31.38
CA GLN A 484 3.16 18.56 32.37
C GLN A 484 3.98 19.71 31.74
N SER A 485 4.75 19.42 30.68
CA SER A 485 5.53 20.45 29.95
C SER A 485 4.62 21.28 29.06
N ASP A 486 4.60 22.57 29.24
CA ASP A 486 3.77 23.52 28.48
C ASP A 486 4.04 23.43 26.95
N GLY A 487 5.28 23.30 26.54
CA GLY A 487 5.63 23.17 25.11
C GLY A 487 5.09 21.89 24.46
N LYS A 488 5.11 20.75 25.19
CA LYS A 488 4.53 19.49 24.71
C LYS A 488 3.00 19.56 24.71
N ALA A 489 2.41 20.15 25.74
CA ALA A 489 0.97 20.32 25.85
C ALA A 489 0.43 21.25 24.74
N ALA A 490 1.09 22.38 24.49
CA ALA A 490 0.75 23.32 23.43
C ALA A 490 0.81 22.68 22.04
N ARG A 491 1.84 21.88 21.78
CA ARG A 491 1.98 21.13 20.51
C ARG A 491 0.82 20.17 20.27
N LEU A 492 0.49 19.35 21.26
CA LEU A 492 -0.65 18.41 21.15
C LEU A 492 -1.98 19.13 20.98
N ALA A 493 -2.19 20.21 21.76
CA ALA A 493 -3.38 21.03 21.63
C ALA A 493 -3.50 21.68 20.26
N GLN A 494 -2.38 22.11 19.64
CA GLN A 494 -2.36 22.65 18.29
C GLN A 494 -2.72 21.59 17.25
N VAL A 495 -2.16 20.37 17.35
CA VAL A 495 -2.50 19.25 16.46
C VAL A 495 -3.99 18.92 16.54
N VAL A 496 -4.56 18.87 17.75
CA VAL A 496 -5.99 18.61 17.95
C VAL A 496 -6.85 19.74 17.38
N ARG A 497 -6.51 21.02 17.61
CA ARG A 497 -7.26 22.15 17.04
C ARG A 497 -7.26 22.13 15.53
N ASN A 498 -6.09 21.98 14.91
CA ASN A 498 -5.97 21.92 13.46
C ASN A 498 -6.75 20.72 12.88
N GLY A 499 -6.64 19.54 13.51
CA GLY A 499 -7.39 18.37 13.09
C GLY A 499 -8.89 18.55 13.21
N ASN A 500 -9.37 19.06 14.33
CA ASN A 500 -10.80 19.33 14.50
C ASN A 500 -11.34 20.30 13.45
N SER A 501 -10.59 21.32 13.04
CA SER A 501 -11.01 22.24 11.98
C SER A 501 -11.14 21.55 10.63
N VAL A 502 -10.18 20.68 10.26
CA VAL A 502 -10.22 19.90 9.00
C VAL A 502 -11.39 18.92 9.00
N PHE A 503 -11.60 18.19 10.11
CA PHE A 503 -12.65 17.17 10.18
C PHE A 503 -14.03 17.71 10.59
N ALA A 504 -14.19 19.00 10.87
CA ALA A 504 -15.47 19.60 11.28
C ALA A 504 -16.55 19.46 10.21
N SER A 505 -16.19 19.65 8.95
CA SER A 505 -17.09 19.57 7.78
C SER A 505 -17.44 18.14 7.37
N TRP A 506 -16.71 17.14 7.88
CA TRP A 506 -16.91 15.75 7.47
C TRP A 506 -18.24 15.19 8.00
N ARG A 507 -19.02 14.62 7.07
CA ARG A 507 -20.27 13.90 7.36
C ARG A 507 -19.98 12.42 7.54
N PHE A 508 -20.50 11.81 8.62
CA PHE A 508 -20.35 10.38 8.91
C PHE A 508 -21.52 9.85 9.72
#